data_8da242f846966e14c2cca868746c9c07
#
_entry.id   8da242f846966e14c2cca868746c9c07
#
_cell.length_a   1.000
_cell.length_b   1.000
_cell.length_c   1.000
_cell.angle_alpha   90.00
_cell.angle_beta   90.00
_cell.angle_gamma   90.00
#
_symmetry.space_group_name_H-M   'P 1'
#
loop_
_entity.id
_entity.type
_entity.pdbx_description
1 polymer ?
#
loop_
_entity_poly.entity_id
_entity_poly.type
_entity_poly.pdbx_seq_one_letter_code
_entity_poly.pdbx_strand_id
1 'polypeptide(L)'
;MSTLQEQFGPIDIYLFDQLLKGRISPGMRIVDAGCGSGRNLVYLIQHDYEVYAADADPQAAQRVRQLAQSLAPALPLANFHVEAVESMSFNDAFADVVISSAVLHFARDDAHFESMLRGSWRVLKPGGLFFCRLAST
;
A
#
# COMPACT_ATOMS: atom_id res chain seq x y z
N MET A 1 20.54 -0.93 20.55
CA MET A 1 19.66 -1.70 19.66
C MET A 1 18.31 -1.00 19.55
N SER A 2 17.85 -0.80 18.32
CA SER A 2 16.50 -0.25 18.13
C SER A 2 15.44 -1.31 18.46
N THR A 3 14.30 -0.87 18.97
CA THR A 3 13.15 -1.74 19.19
C THR A 3 12.52 -2.11 17.85
N LEU A 4 11.66 -3.14 17.86
CA LEU A 4 10.89 -3.49 16.66
C LEU A 4 10.02 -2.32 16.19
N GLN A 5 9.44 -1.59 17.13
CA GLN A 5 8.62 -0.43 16.82
C GLN A 5 9.44 0.67 16.13
N GLU A 6 10.68 0.88 16.55
CA GLU A 6 11.57 1.85 15.91
C GLU A 6 11.95 1.42 14.50
N GLN A 7 12.17 0.11 14.28
CA GLN A 7 12.55 -0.43 12.99
C GLN A 7 11.39 -0.40 11.99
N PHE A 8 10.19 -0.74 12.41
CA PHE A 8 9.04 -0.88 11.53
C PHE A 8 8.11 0.34 11.53
N GLY A 9 8.27 1.25 12.51
CA GLY A 9 7.44 2.43 12.62
C GLY A 9 5.99 2.10 12.99
N PRO A 10 5.03 2.98 12.65
CA PRO A 10 3.62 2.80 12.99
C PRO A 10 2.87 1.90 12.02
N ILE A 11 3.48 0.83 11.58
CA ILE A 11 2.90 -0.13 10.64
C ILE A 11 1.70 -0.85 11.27
N ASP A 12 0.73 -1.24 10.44
CA ASP A 12 -0.37 -2.10 10.85
C ASP A 12 0.18 -3.42 11.39
N ILE A 13 -0.26 -3.81 12.58
CA ILE A 13 0.26 -4.99 13.27
C ILE A 13 0.03 -6.29 12.48
N TYR A 14 -1.08 -6.38 11.76
CA TYR A 14 -1.38 -7.57 10.97
C TYR A 14 -0.54 -7.64 9.70
N LEU A 15 -0.20 -6.50 9.12
CA LEU A 15 0.74 -6.40 8.01
C LEU A 15 2.15 -6.76 8.47
N PHE A 16 2.55 -6.29 9.64
CA PHE A 16 3.81 -6.64 10.29
C PHE A 16 3.92 -8.16 10.47
N ASP A 17 2.82 -8.81 10.89
CA ASP A 17 2.77 -10.27 11.04
C ASP A 17 3.07 -10.99 9.72
N GLN A 18 2.57 -10.49 8.60
CA GLN A 18 2.86 -11.08 7.28
C GLN A 18 4.34 -10.95 6.91
N LEU A 19 4.97 -9.84 7.28
CA LEU A 19 6.41 -9.65 7.10
C LEU A 19 7.20 -10.66 7.93
N LEU A 20 6.82 -10.86 9.19
CA LEU A 20 7.49 -11.83 10.08
C LEU A 20 7.34 -13.26 9.58
N LYS A 21 6.21 -13.60 8.96
CA LYS A 21 5.97 -14.93 8.40
C LYS A 21 6.66 -15.16 7.05
N GLY A 22 7.33 -14.14 6.53
CA GLY A 22 8.03 -14.26 5.25
C GLY A 22 7.12 -14.28 4.03
N ARG A 23 5.84 -13.94 4.17
CA ARG A 23 4.90 -13.88 3.05
C ARG A 23 5.10 -12.64 2.19
N ILE A 24 5.71 -11.60 2.79
CA ILE A 24 6.11 -10.39 2.09
C ILE A 24 7.62 -10.29 2.26
N SER A 25 8.35 -10.33 1.16
CA SER A 25 9.81 -10.37 1.19
C SER A 25 10.42 -9.34 0.24
N PRO A 26 11.68 -8.91 0.49
CA PRO A 26 12.34 -7.92 -0.37
C PRO A 26 12.33 -8.31 -1.84
N GLY A 27 12.23 -7.31 -2.70
CA GLY A 27 12.13 -7.50 -4.15
C GLY A 27 10.72 -7.68 -4.66
N MET A 28 9.76 -7.94 -3.79
CA MET A 28 8.35 -8.00 -4.19
C MET A 28 7.82 -6.62 -4.56
N ARG A 29 6.88 -6.62 -5.52
CA ARG A 29 6.19 -5.43 -5.95
C ARG A 29 4.95 -5.22 -5.11
N ILE A 30 4.89 -4.09 -4.41
CA ILE A 30 3.85 -3.75 -3.45
C ILE A 30 3.05 -2.56 -3.97
N VAL A 31 1.73 -2.69 -4.00
CA VAL A 31 0.83 -1.55 -4.27
C VAL A 31 0.01 -1.28 -3.02
N ASP A 32 0.09 -0.06 -2.49
CA ASP A 32 -0.78 0.40 -1.42
C ASP A 32 -1.96 1.15 -2.03
N ALA A 33 -3.10 0.51 -2.02
CA ALA A 33 -4.34 1.06 -2.57
C ALA A 33 -5.03 1.93 -1.51
N GLY A 34 -4.79 3.24 -1.56
CA GLY A 34 -5.25 4.19 -0.55
C GLY A 34 -4.20 4.37 0.55
N CYS A 35 -3.07 4.99 0.20
CA CYS A 35 -1.89 5.02 1.07
C CYS A 35 -2.02 5.94 2.30
N GLY A 36 -2.92 6.93 2.28
CA GLY A 36 -3.12 7.83 3.41
C GLY A 36 -1.83 8.51 3.86
N SER A 37 -1.46 8.34 5.14
CA SER A 37 -0.24 8.93 5.70
C SER A 37 1.04 8.21 5.27
N GLY A 38 0.92 7.04 4.64
CA GLY A 38 2.09 6.24 4.27
C GLY A 38 2.66 5.40 5.41
N ARG A 39 1.96 5.28 6.53
CA ARG A 39 2.46 4.58 7.72
C ARG A 39 2.86 3.13 7.48
N ASN A 40 2.18 2.46 6.55
CA ASN A 40 2.46 1.07 6.23
C ASN A 40 3.61 0.90 5.23
N LEU A 41 4.12 1.99 4.68
CA LEU A 41 5.14 1.95 3.64
C LEU A 41 6.55 2.28 4.14
N VAL A 42 6.70 2.84 5.34
CA VAL A 42 8.00 3.32 5.84
C VAL A 42 9.05 2.21 5.79
N TYR A 43 8.77 1.07 6.40
CA TYR A 43 9.69 -0.06 6.41
C TYR A 43 9.95 -0.59 5.00
N LEU A 44 8.90 -0.73 4.19
CA LEU A 44 9.00 -1.27 2.84
C LEU A 44 9.86 -0.37 1.93
N ILE A 45 9.71 0.96 2.06
CA ILE A 45 10.50 1.92 1.31
C ILE A 45 11.98 1.81 1.68
N GLN A 46 12.28 1.55 2.96
CA GLN A 46 13.66 1.47 3.45
C GLN A 46 14.37 0.16 3.10
N HIS A 47 13.66 -0.91 2.73
CA HIS A 47 14.22 -2.26 2.67
C HIS A 47 13.98 -3.00 1.34
N ASP A 48 14.33 -2.37 0.22
CA ASP A 48 14.46 -3.01 -1.10
C ASP A 48 13.17 -3.60 -1.68
N TYR A 49 12.02 -3.12 -1.24
CA TYR A 49 10.75 -3.45 -1.88
C TYR A 49 10.48 -2.50 -3.04
N GLU A 50 9.81 -3.00 -4.06
CA GLU A 50 9.32 -2.18 -5.17
C GLU A 50 7.98 -1.58 -4.79
N VAL A 51 7.96 -0.34 -4.29
CA VAL A 51 6.77 0.26 -3.68
C VAL A 51 6.07 1.21 -4.64
N TYR A 52 4.76 1.02 -4.75
CA TYR A 52 3.83 1.86 -5.50
C TYR A 52 2.64 2.21 -4.61
N ALA A 53 1.99 3.31 -4.87
CA ALA A 53 0.82 3.70 -4.10
C ALA A 53 -0.14 4.57 -4.92
N ALA A 54 -1.39 4.57 -4.51
CA ALA A 54 -2.42 5.43 -5.07
C ALA A 54 -3.29 5.97 -3.95
N ASP A 55 -3.70 7.23 -4.08
CA ASP A 55 -4.69 7.84 -3.20
C ASP A 55 -5.41 8.96 -3.96
N ALA A 56 -6.71 9.06 -3.79
CA ALA A 56 -7.49 10.12 -4.43
C ALA A 56 -7.18 11.50 -3.83
N ASP A 57 -6.67 11.53 -2.60
CA ASP A 57 -6.25 12.76 -1.93
C ASP A 57 -4.84 13.16 -2.37
N PRO A 58 -4.68 14.32 -3.08
CA PRO A 58 -3.35 14.77 -3.50
C PRO A 58 -2.38 14.97 -2.35
N GLN A 59 -2.87 15.35 -1.17
CA GLN A 59 -2.03 15.55 0.00
C GLN A 59 -1.45 14.22 0.51
N ALA A 60 -2.23 13.15 0.44
CA ALA A 60 -1.75 11.81 0.81
C ALA A 60 -0.63 11.36 -0.12
N ALA A 61 -0.82 11.48 -1.43
CA ALA A 61 0.21 11.15 -2.41
C ALA A 61 1.48 11.98 -2.20
N GLN A 62 1.32 13.26 -1.89
CA GLN A 62 2.46 14.15 -1.65
C GLN A 62 3.24 13.76 -0.40
N ARG A 63 2.54 13.38 0.68
CA ARG A 63 3.19 12.90 1.90
C ARG A 63 4.05 11.67 1.63
N VAL A 64 3.53 10.72 0.86
CA VAL A 64 4.27 9.50 0.53
C VAL A 64 5.46 9.80 -0.38
N ARG A 65 5.31 10.73 -1.33
CA ARG A 65 6.43 11.18 -2.17
C ARG A 65 7.56 11.80 -1.34
N GLN A 66 7.19 12.65 -0.38
CA GLN A 66 8.18 13.26 0.52
C GLN A 66 8.87 12.21 1.39
N LEU A 67 8.11 11.24 1.88
CA LEU A 67 8.64 10.14 2.66
C LEU A 67 9.63 9.31 1.84
N ALA A 68 9.27 8.95 0.61
CA ALA A 68 10.14 8.19 -0.29
C ALA A 68 11.40 8.96 -0.63
N GLN A 69 11.28 10.26 -0.90
CA GLN A 69 12.42 11.12 -1.23
C GLN A 69 13.43 11.19 -0.07
N SER A 70 12.93 11.17 1.16
CA SER A 70 13.76 11.19 2.36
C SER A 70 14.41 9.84 2.65
N LEU A 71 13.66 8.74 2.50
CA LEU A 71 14.09 7.40 2.92
C LEU A 71 14.78 6.61 1.81
N ALA A 72 14.38 6.81 0.57
CA ALA A 72 14.90 6.06 -0.57
C ALA A 72 14.90 6.95 -1.83
N PRO A 73 15.87 7.88 -1.95
CA PRO A 73 15.87 8.85 -3.06
C PRO A 73 15.90 8.22 -4.45
N ALA A 74 16.37 6.97 -4.56
CA ALA A 74 16.41 6.26 -5.84
C ALA A 74 15.04 5.75 -6.28
N LEU A 75 14.04 5.70 -5.38
CA LEU A 75 12.71 5.23 -5.71
C LEU A 75 11.97 6.30 -6.53
N PRO A 76 11.45 5.96 -7.74
CA PRO A 76 10.82 6.97 -8.58
C PRO A 76 9.58 7.58 -7.96
N LEU A 77 9.48 8.90 -7.93
CA LEU A 77 8.30 9.61 -7.42
C LEU A 77 7.05 9.32 -8.26
N ALA A 78 7.23 8.95 -9.53
CA ALA A 78 6.14 8.56 -10.42
C ALA A 78 5.43 7.27 -9.99
N ASN A 79 6.00 6.51 -9.04
CA ASN A 79 5.35 5.33 -8.48
C ASN A 79 4.13 5.67 -7.61
N PHE A 80 3.98 6.93 -7.21
CA PHE A 80 2.93 7.37 -6.28
C PHE A 80 1.93 8.23 -7.03
N HIS A 81 0.72 7.70 -7.20
CA HIS A 81 -0.31 8.28 -8.07
C HIS A 81 -1.40 8.98 -7.29
N VAL A 82 -1.91 10.09 -7.84
CA VAL A 82 -3.12 10.74 -7.35
C VAL A 82 -4.27 10.18 -8.17
N GLU A 83 -4.91 9.14 -7.67
CA GLU A 83 -6.02 8.49 -8.35
C GLU A 83 -6.83 7.65 -7.37
N ALA A 84 -8.11 7.46 -7.68
CA ALA A 84 -8.99 6.63 -6.86
C ALA A 84 -8.62 5.16 -6.99
N VAL A 85 -8.83 4.39 -5.91
CA VAL A 85 -8.48 2.95 -5.91
C VAL A 85 -9.32 2.14 -6.90
N GLU A 86 -10.54 2.57 -7.20
CA GLU A 86 -11.40 1.91 -8.20
C GLU A 86 -10.94 2.15 -9.65
N SER A 87 -10.03 3.09 -9.86
CA SER A 87 -9.57 3.45 -11.21
C SER A 87 -8.06 3.65 -11.29
N MET A 88 -7.32 2.81 -10.58
CA MET A 88 -5.86 2.84 -10.61
C MET A 88 -5.32 2.51 -12.01
N SER A 89 -4.29 3.25 -12.43
CA SER A 89 -3.69 3.11 -13.76
C SER A 89 -2.65 2.01 -13.86
N PHE A 90 -2.39 1.28 -12.79
CA PHE A 90 -1.50 0.13 -12.84
C PHE A 90 -2.08 -0.97 -13.74
N ASN A 91 -1.22 -1.72 -14.39
CA ASN A 91 -1.63 -2.83 -15.24
C ASN A 91 -2.31 -3.94 -14.43
N ASP A 92 -3.11 -4.75 -15.12
CA ASP A 92 -3.66 -5.96 -14.52
C ASP A 92 -2.54 -6.89 -14.07
N ALA A 93 -2.73 -7.56 -12.93
CA ALA A 93 -1.75 -8.51 -12.39
C ALA A 93 -0.34 -7.92 -12.25
N PHE A 94 -0.27 -6.67 -11.79
CA PHE A 94 0.97 -5.89 -11.66
C PHE A 94 1.74 -6.21 -10.39
N ALA A 95 1.03 -6.43 -9.27
CA ALA A 95 1.62 -6.48 -7.93
C ALA A 95 1.68 -7.87 -7.33
N ASP A 96 2.75 -8.17 -6.62
CA ASP A 96 2.84 -9.37 -5.78
C ASP A 96 2.00 -9.24 -4.52
N VAL A 97 1.87 -8.01 -4.00
CA VAL A 97 1.10 -7.70 -2.80
C VAL A 97 0.29 -6.44 -3.04
N VAL A 98 -0.99 -6.47 -2.69
CA VAL A 98 -1.83 -5.27 -2.64
C VAL A 98 -2.27 -5.06 -1.20
N ILE A 99 -2.02 -3.86 -0.69
CA ILE A 99 -2.43 -3.44 0.66
C ILE A 99 -3.67 -2.56 0.53
N SER A 100 -4.72 -2.91 1.27
CA SER A 100 -5.93 -2.10 1.38
C SER A 100 -6.28 -2.00 2.87
N SER A 101 -5.60 -1.09 3.57
CA SER A 101 -5.71 -0.98 5.03
C SER A 101 -6.59 0.21 5.39
N ALA A 102 -7.77 -0.09 5.95
CA ALA A 102 -8.74 0.91 6.41
C ALA A 102 -9.18 1.86 5.28
N VAL A 103 -9.47 1.32 4.10
CA VAL A 103 -9.84 2.11 2.89
C VAL A 103 -11.24 1.78 2.42
N LEU A 104 -11.57 0.50 2.32
CA LEU A 104 -12.86 0.07 1.72
C LEU A 104 -14.08 0.58 2.51
N HIS A 105 -13.92 0.85 3.81
CA HIS A 105 -15.02 1.37 4.64
C HIS A 105 -15.40 2.82 4.29
N PHE A 106 -14.60 3.52 3.47
CA PHE A 106 -14.96 4.84 2.96
C PHE A 106 -15.86 4.79 1.74
N ALA A 107 -16.25 3.59 1.28
CA ALA A 107 -17.17 3.44 0.16
C ALA A 107 -18.52 4.15 0.47
N ARG A 108 -19.03 4.85 -0.56
CA ARG A 108 -20.28 5.61 -0.44
C ARG A 108 -21.52 4.72 -0.41
N ASP A 109 -21.43 3.56 -1.06
CA ASP A 109 -22.50 2.59 -1.19
C ASP A 109 -21.92 1.23 -1.59
N ASP A 110 -22.77 0.22 -1.74
CA ASP A 110 -22.33 -1.13 -2.08
C ASP A 110 -21.68 -1.20 -3.46
N ALA A 111 -22.19 -0.45 -4.42
CA ALA A 111 -21.62 -0.41 -5.77
C ALA A 111 -20.21 0.19 -5.76
N HIS A 112 -20.01 1.25 -4.98
CA HIS A 112 -18.69 1.86 -4.82
C HIS A 112 -17.71 0.92 -4.11
N PHE A 113 -18.17 0.24 -3.04
CA PHE A 113 -17.36 -0.77 -2.34
C PHE A 113 -16.87 -1.85 -3.30
N GLU A 114 -17.80 -2.37 -4.12
CA GLU A 114 -17.46 -3.41 -5.09
C GLU A 114 -16.46 -2.89 -6.14
N SER A 115 -16.62 -1.67 -6.63
CA SER A 115 -15.69 -1.05 -7.58
C SER A 115 -14.30 -0.89 -6.98
N MET A 116 -14.21 -0.44 -5.72
CA MET A 116 -12.93 -0.29 -5.02
C MET A 116 -12.25 -1.65 -4.84
N LEU A 117 -13.01 -2.66 -4.44
CA LEU A 117 -12.49 -4.01 -4.24
C LEU A 117 -11.99 -4.61 -5.57
N ARG A 118 -12.77 -4.47 -6.63
CA ARG A 118 -12.40 -4.97 -7.96
C ARG A 118 -11.17 -4.26 -8.51
N GLY A 119 -11.08 -2.94 -8.33
CA GLY A 119 -9.92 -2.16 -8.75
C GLY A 119 -8.65 -2.59 -8.05
N SER A 120 -8.74 -2.86 -6.76
CA SER A 120 -7.61 -3.35 -5.96
C SER A 120 -7.23 -4.79 -6.35
N TRP A 121 -8.22 -5.65 -6.52
CA TRP A 121 -8.01 -7.06 -6.89
C TRP A 121 -7.41 -7.23 -8.28
N ARG A 122 -7.84 -6.41 -9.24
CA ARG A 122 -7.35 -6.45 -10.61
C ARG A 122 -5.84 -6.30 -10.70
N VAL A 123 -5.28 -5.48 -9.84
CA VAL A 123 -3.85 -5.16 -9.83
C VAL A 123 -3.02 -6.29 -9.23
N LEU A 124 -3.63 -7.19 -8.49
CA LEU A 124 -2.95 -8.31 -7.84
C LEU A 124 -2.67 -9.44 -8.82
N LYS A 125 -1.44 -9.96 -8.81
CA LYS A 125 -1.07 -11.16 -9.58
C LYS A 125 -1.82 -12.38 -9.06
N PRO A 126 -2.15 -13.36 -9.94
CA PRO A 126 -2.61 -14.67 -9.48
C PRO A 126 -1.60 -15.28 -8.49
N GLY A 127 -2.11 -15.75 -7.35
CA GLY A 127 -1.24 -16.28 -6.29
C GLY A 127 -0.61 -15.22 -5.41
N GLY A 128 -0.86 -13.94 -5.67
CA GLY A 128 -0.35 -12.85 -4.83
C GLY A 128 -1.09 -12.73 -3.51
N LEU A 129 -0.59 -11.84 -2.65
CA LEU A 129 -1.17 -11.59 -1.32
C LEU A 129 -2.01 -10.30 -1.36
N PHE A 130 -3.29 -10.43 -1.01
CA PHE A 130 -4.17 -9.29 -0.81
C PHE A 130 -4.35 -9.08 0.69
N PHE A 131 -3.74 -8.01 1.22
CA PHE A 131 -3.90 -7.64 2.62
C PHE A 131 -4.99 -6.59 2.71
N CYS A 132 -6.10 -6.94 3.36
CA CYS A 132 -7.23 -6.04 3.52
C CYS A 132 -7.61 -5.94 4.99
N ARG A 133 -7.75 -4.71 5.47
CA ARG A 133 -8.24 -4.44 6.81
C ARG A 133 -9.34 -3.39 6.75
N LEU A 134 -10.48 -3.69 7.37
CA LEU A 134 -11.60 -2.77 7.47
C LEU A 134 -11.66 -2.22 8.89
N ALA A 135 -12.04 -0.94 9.01
CA ALA A 135 -12.30 -0.36 10.31
C ALA A 135 -13.64 -0.91 10.83
N SER A 136 -13.67 -1.33 12.09
CA SER A 136 -14.91 -1.67 12.75
C SER A 136 -15.58 -0.41 13.30
N THR A 137 -16.90 -0.37 13.24
CA THR A 137 -17.69 0.71 13.83
C THR A 137 -18.01 0.45 15.29
#